data_34a2f87f5e99eb332a455714e000e79d
#
_entry.id   34a2f87f5e99eb332a455714e000e79d
#
_cell.length_a   1.000
_cell.length_b   1.000
_cell.length_c   1.000
_cell.angle_alpha   90.00
_cell.angle_beta   90.00
_cell.angle_gamma   90.00
#
_symmetry.space_group_name_H-M   'P 1'
#
loop_
_entity.id
_entity.type
_entity.pdbx_description
1 polymer ?
#
loop_
_entity_poly.entity_id
_entity_poly.type
_entity_poly.pdbx_seq_one_letter_code
_entity_poly.pdbx_strand_id
1 'polypeptide(L)'
;MSKLILVVEDQEDNRRIMRDLLSSAGYEIIEAVTGEEGVAAAETHRPDLILMDIQLPGLDGYEATRQIKANPELEHIPIIVVTSYALSGDDVKAFEAGCNAYVSKPF
;
A
#
# COMPACT_ATOMS: atom_id res chain seq x y z
N MET A 1 21.59 -0.10 -5.70
CA MET A 1 20.50 0.88 -5.84
C MET A 1 19.39 0.55 -4.86
N SER A 2 18.88 1.57 -4.20
CA SER A 2 17.80 1.40 -3.23
C SER A 2 16.48 1.08 -3.94
N LYS A 3 15.70 0.19 -3.34
CA LYS A 3 14.33 -0.05 -3.79
C LYS A 3 13.44 1.04 -3.22
N LEU A 4 12.44 1.44 -3.98
CA LEU A 4 11.49 2.48 -3.60
C LEU A 4 10.18 1.83 -3.17
N ILE A 5 9.72 2.14 -1.95
CA ILE A 5 8.47 1.60 -1.41
C ILE A 5 7.50 2.75 -1.17
N LEU A 6 6.29 2.60 -1.69
CA LEU A 6 5.19 3.53 -1.43
C LEU A 6 4.39 2.99 -0.26
N VAL A 7 4.24 3.81 0.79
CA VAL A 7 3.44 3.49 1.96
C VAL A 7 2.17 4.35 1.92
N VAL A 8 1.01 3.73 1.80
CA VAL A 8 -0.28 4.41 1.80
C VAL A 8 -0.97 4.11 3.12
N GLU A 9 -0.95 5.08 4.02
CA GLU A 9 -1.44 4.94 5.39
C GLU A 9 -1.82 6.32 5.93
N ASP A 10 -3.03 6.47 6.46
CA ASP A 10 -3.52 7.76 6.96
C ASP A 10 -3.05 8.09 8.37
N GLN A 11 -2.68 7.08 9.16
CA GLN A 11 -2.25 7.27 10.55
C GLN A 11 -0.75 7.59 10.59
N GLU A 12 -0.40 8.75 11.12
CA GLU A 12 0.99 9.17 11.17
C GLU A 12 1.87 8.22 11.99
N ASP A 13 1.36 7.74 13.11
CA ASP A 13 2.12 6.82 13.95
C ASP A 13 2.47 5.53 13.21
N ASN A 14 1.52 5.00 12.44
CA ASN A 14 1.75 3.81 11.64
C ASN A 14 2.75 4.09 10.50
N ARG A 15 2.62 5.24 9.84
CA ARG A 15 3.57 5.64 8.80
C ARG A 15 4.99 5.74 9.35
N ARG A 16 5.13 6.32 10.55
CA ARG A 16 6.43 6.47 11.21
C ARG A 16 7.07 5.10 11.47
N ILE A 17 6.29 4.17 12.00
CA ILE A 17 6.78 2.81 12.27
C ILE A 17 7.26 2.15 10.98
N MET A 18 6.44 2.21 9.95
CA MET A 18 6.80 1.63 8.65
C MET A 18 8.04 2.29 8.06
N ARG A 19 8.08 3.63 8.11
CA ARG A 19 9.23 4.39 7.59
C ARG A 19 10.52 4.01 8.31
N ASP A 20 10.47 3.94 9.65
CA ASP A 20 11.65 3.62 10.43
C ASP A 20 12.15 2.20 10.15
N LEU A 21 11.24 1.24 10.10
CA LEU A 21 11.59 -0.16 9.82
C LEU A 21 12.18 -0.31 8.41
N LEU A 22 11.53 0.27 7.42
CA LEU A 22 11.94 0.11 6.03
C LEU A 22 13.22 0.91 5.73
N SER A 23 13.35 2.10 6.30
CA SER A 23 14.56 2.89 6.13
C SER A 23 15.76 2.21 6.75
N SER A 24 15.58 1.57 7.92
CA SER A 24 16.64 0.79 8.56
C SER A 24 17.11 -0.36 7.69
N ALA A 25 16.21 -0.90 6.87
CA ALA A 25 16.53 -1.98 5.95
C ALA A 25 17.15 -1.49 4.63
N GLY A 26 17.31 -0.18 4.46
CA GLY A 26 17.96 0.39 3.29
C GLY A 26 17.04 0.77 2.15
N TYR A 27 15.72 0.80 2.37
CA TYR A 27 14.75 1.19 1.35
C TYR A 27 14.51 2.70 1.35
N GLU A 28 14.19 3.23 0.18
CA GLU A 28 13.68 4.59 0.04
C GLU A 28 12.16 4.55 0.17
N ILE A 29 11.58 5.54 0.84
CA ILE A 29 10.16 5.55 1.17
C ILE A 29 9.49 6.79 0.60
N ILE A 30 8.31 6.59 -0.05
CA ILE A 30 7.37 7.67 -0.34
C ILE A 30 6.12 7.38 0.47
N GLU A 31 5.45 8.42 0.94
CA GLU A 31 4.27 8.28 1.79
C GLU A 31 3.08 8.96 1.14
N ALA A 32 1.91 8.33 1.27
CA ALA A 32 0.63 8.89 0.88
C ALA A 32 -0.35 8.68 2.02
N VAL A 33 -1.27 9.62 2.21
CA VAL A 33 -2.20 9.58 3.34
C VAL A 33 -3.64 9.26 2.93
N THR A 34 -3.93 9.22 1.64
CA THR A 34 -5.24 8.83 1.11
C THR A 34 -5.07 7.84 -0.05
N GLY A 35 -6.16 7.17 -0.40
CA GLY A 35 -6.14 6.27 -1.55
C GLY A 35 -5.83 7.00 -2.86
N GLU A 36 -6.39 8.17 -3.03
CA GLU A 36 -6.17 9.01 -4.22
C GLU A 36 -4.70 9.42 -4.34
N GLU A 37 -4.10 9.86 -3.23
CA GLU A 37 -2.67 10.19 -3.21
C GLU A 37 -1.81 8.96 -3.51
N GLY A 38 -2.23 7.79 -3.01
CA GLY A 38 -1.54 6.54 -3.26
C GLY A 38 -1.51 6.19 -4.74
N VAL A 39 -2.66 6.29 -5.41
CA VAL A 39 -2.75 6.04 -6.85
C VAL A 39 -1.89 7.03 -7.62
N ALA A 40 -1.98 8.32 -7.29
CA ALA A 40 -1.20 9.37 -7.95
C ALA A 40 0.31 9.16 -7.73
N ALA A 41 0.72 8.79 -6.52
CA ALA A 41 2.13 8.54 -6.23
C ALA A 41 2.65 7.32 -6.98
N ALA A 42 1.83 6.28 -7.12
CA ALA A 42 2.21 5.10 -7.90
C ALA A 42 2.45 5.46 -9.36
N GLU A 43 1.59 6.30 -9.93
CA GLU A 43 1.71 6.74 -11.32
C GLU A 43 2.96 7.62 -11.53
N THR A 44 3.22 8.51 -10.58
CA THR A 44 4.32 9.48 -10.67
C THR A 44 5.68 8.83 -10.42
N HIS A 45 5.78 8.01 -9.39
CA HIS A 45 7.07 7.50 -8.91
C HIS A 45 7.36 6.06 -9.30
N ARG A 46 6.35 5.29 -9.67
CA ARG A 46 6.49 3.89 -10.06
C ARG A 46 7.34 3.09 -9.09
N PRO A 47 6.87 2.95 -7.84
CA PRO A 47 7.65 2.27 -6.81
C PRO A 47 7.85 0.79 -7.11
N ASP A 48 8.80 0.19 -6.42
CA ASP A 48 9.07 -1.24 -6.55
C ASP A 48 8.09 -2.10 -5.76
N LEU A 49 7.46 -1.50 -4.74
CA LEU A 49 6.50 -2.18 -3.86
C LEU A 49 5.55 -1.15 -3.27
N ILE A 50 4.31 -1.55 -3.05
CA ILE A 50 3.29 -0.70 -2.40
C ILE A 50 2.77 -1.41 -1.16
N LEU A 51 2.80 -0.71 -0.03
CA LEU A 51 2.13 -1.15 1.19
C LEU A 51 0.86 -0.32 1.32
N MET A 52 -0.31 -0.99 1.26
CA MET A 52 -1.60 -0.34 1.15
C MET A 52 -2.47 -0.67 2.36
N ASP A 53 -2.83 0.35 3.13
CA ASP A 53 -3.83 0.18 4.19
C ASP A 53 -5.22 0.10 3.53
N ILE A 54 -6.11 -0.66 4.16
CA ILE A 54 -7.48 -0.78 3.69
C ILE A 54 -8.32 0.43 4.12
N GLN A 55 -8.16 0.84 5.37
CA GLN A 55 -8.98 1.91 5.96
C GLN A 55 -8.36 3.27 5.70
N LEU A 56 -8.73 3.85 4.57
CA LEU A 56 -8.25 5.15 4.15
C LEU A 56 -9.42 6.11 3.98
N PRO A 57 -9.23 7.41 4.26
CA PRO A 57 -10.26 8.40 3.96
C PRO A 57 -10.45 8.52 2.44
N GLY A 58 -11.69 8.75 2.03
CA GLY A 58 -12.02 8.86 0.60
C GLY A 58 -11.97 7.51 -0.10
N LEU A 59 -11.07 7.37 -1.05
CA LEU A 59 -10.87 6.13 -1.79
C LEU A 59 -10.21 5.09 -0.89
N ASP A 60 -10.89 3.98 -0.61
CA ASP A 60 -10.34 2.95 0.28
C ASP A 60 -9.23 2.14 -0.40
N GLY A 61 -8.52 1.33 0.41
CA GLY A 61 -7.38 0.56 -0.07
C GLY A 61 -7.73 -0.49 -1.11
N TYR A 62 -8.93 -1.05 -1.07
CA TYR A 62 -9.35 -2.02 -2.08
C TYR A 62 -9.51 -1.35 -3.44
N GLU A 63 -10.19 -0.21 -3.46
CA GLU A 63 -10.43 0.51 -4.72
C GLU A 63 -9.12 1.09 -5.27
N ALA A 64 -8.25 1.62 -4.38
CA ALA A 64 -6.93 2.09 -4.80
C ALA A 64 -6.13 0.95 -5.44
N THR A 65 -6.17 -0.24 -4.83
CA THR A 65 -5.49 -1.42 -5.37
C THR A 65 -6.04 -1.79 -6.74
N ARG A 66 -7.38 -1.79 -6.91
CA ARG A 66 -8.00 -2.08 -8.20
C ARG A 66 -7.54 -1.10 -9.28
N GLN A 67 -7.54 0.19 -8.95
CA GLN A 67 -7.14 1.23 -9.91
C GLN A 67 -5.68 1.07 -10.34
N ILE A 68 -4.80 0.78 -9.39
CA ILE A 68 -3.39 0.56 -9.70
C ILE A 68 -3.23 -0.68 -10.57
N LYS A 69 -3.88 -1.77 -10.21
CA LYS A 69 -3.76 -3.04 -10.96
C LYS A 69 -4.45 -2.99 -12.32
N ALA A 70 -5.43 -2.09 -12.50
CA ALA A 70 -6.08 -1.89 -13.79
C ALA A 70 -5.21 -1.09 -14.78
N ASN A 71 -4.19 -0.40 -14.29
CA ASN A 71 -3.27 0.36 -15.14
C ASN A 71 -2.17 -0.56 -15.66
N PRO A 72 -2.09 -0.80 -16.99
CA PRO A 72 -1.08 -1.71 -17.54
C PRO A 72 0.35 -1.34 -17.21
N GLU A 73 0.62 -0.06 -16.96
CA GLU A 73 1.96 0.40 -16.61
C GLU A 73 2.32 0.12 -15.16
N LEU A 74 1.32 -0.14 -14.31
CA LEU A 74 1.50 -0.33 -12.87
C LEU A 74 1.13 -1.73 -12.39
N GLU A 75 0.49 -2.54 -13.22
CA GLU A 75 -0.03 -3.84 -12.80
C GLU A 75 1.05 -4.80 -12.30
N HIS A 76 2.27 -4.61 -12.72
CA HIS A 76 3.40 -5.45 -12.31
C HIS A 76 3.93 -5.12 -10.91
N ILE A 77 3.54 -3.97 -10.35
CA ILE A 77 4.04 -3.56 -9.04
C ILE A 77 3.35 -4.38 -7.95
N PRO A 78 4.11 -5.09 -7.10
CA PRO A 78 3.49 -5.85 -6.00
C PRO A 78 2.81 -4.92 -5.00
N ILE A 79 1.61 -5.30 -4.58
CA ILE A 79 0.86 -4.58 -3.55
C ILE A 79 0.61 -5.51 -2.39
N ILE A 80 1.07 -5.11 -1.20
CA ILE A 80 0.79 -5.82 0.04
C ILE A 80 -0.26 -5.01 0.78
N VAL A 81 -1.43 -5.59 0.99
CA VAL A 81 -2.49 -4.97 1.77
C VAL A 81 -2.19 -5.20 3.24
N VAL A 82 -2.18 -4.11 4.03
CA VAL A 82 -1.89 -4.14 5.45
C VAL A 82 -3.09 -3.58 6.20
N THR A 83 -3.60 -4.29 7.20
CA THR A 83 -4.79 -3.87 7.91
C THR A 83 -4.71 -4.15 9.40
N SER A 84 -5.34 -3.28 10.21
CA SER A 84 -5.52 -3.50 11.64
C SER A 84 -6.69 -4.46 11.92
N TYR A 85 -7.56 -4.66 10.94
CA TYR A 85 -8.74 -5.51 11.08
C TYR A 85 -8.61 -6.73 10.18
N ALA A 86 -8.42 -7.88 10.79
CA ALA A 86 -8.42 -9.15 10.09
C ALA A 86 -9.81 -9.78 10.25
N LEU A 87 -10.85 -9.14 9.67
CA LEU A 87 -12.18 -9.68 9.68
C LEU A 87 -12.32 -10.80 8.66
N SER A 88 -13.24 -11.71 8.92
CA SER A 88 -13.50 -12.81 8.01
C SER A 88 -13.90 -12.27 6.63
N GLY A 89 -13.18 -12.66 5.60
CA GLY A 89 -13.45 -12.25 4.22
C GLY A 89 -12.68 -11.05 3.72
N ASP A 90 -11.97 -10.32 4.59
CA ASP A 90 -11.20 -9.15 4.16
C ASP A 90 -10.03 -9.54 3.25
N ASP A 91 -9.40 -10.68 3.53
CA ASP A 91 -8.34 -11.20 2.68
C ASP A 91 -8.86 -11.55 1.29
N VAL A 92 -10.06 -12.12 1.20
CA VAL A 92 -10.68 -12.45 -0.09
C VAL A 92 -10.91 -11.18 -0.89
N LYS A 93 -11.45 -10.13 -0.27
CA LYS A 93 -11.66 -8.83 -0.93
C LYS A 93 -10.36 -8.22 -1.42
N ALA A 94 -9.30 -8.32 -0.62
CA ALA A 94 -7.99 -7.80 -0.98
C ALA A 94 -7.43 -8.51 -2.21
N PHE A 95 -7.50 -9.84 -2.25
CA PHE A 95 -7.02 -10.61 -3.39
C PHE A 95 -7.89 -10.42 -4.62
N GLU A 96 -9.20 -10.25 -4.46
CA GLU A 96 -10.09 -9.93 -5.57
C GLU A 96 -9.77 -8.57 -6.17
N ALA A 97 -9.31 -7.62 -5.34
CA ALA A 97 -8.87 -6.31 -5.82
C ALA A 97 -7.53 -6.38 -6.55
N GLY A 98 -6.80 -7.48 -6.41
CA GLY A 98 -5.56 -7.71 -7.13
C GLY A 98 -4.29 -7.60 -6.31
N CYS A 99 -4.38 -7.56 -4.97
CA CYS A 99 -3.19 -7.49 -4.15
C CYS A 99 -2.39 -8.79 -4.25
N ASN A 100 -1.09 -8.68 -3.97
CA ASN A 100 -0.18 -9.82 -4.06
C ASN A 100 0.00 -10.52 -2.72
N ALA A 101 -0.23 -9.82 -1.62
CA ALA A 101 -0.15 -10.38 -0.28
C ALA A 101 -1.05 -9.59 0.67
N TYR A 102 -1.37 -10.19 1.80
CA TYR A 102 -2.23 -9.62 2.82
C TYR A 102 -1.60 -9.86 4.18
N VAL A 103 -1.42 -8.79 4.94
CA VAL A 103 -0.77 -8.83 6.25
C VAL A 103 -1.62 -8.06 7.24
N SER A 104 -1.85 -8.64 8.43
CA SER A 104 -2.54 -7.92 9.49
C SER A 104 -1.54 -7.25 10.44
N LYS A 105 -1.91 -6.06 10.92
CA LYS A 105 -1.14 -5.35 11.94
C LYS A 105 -1.47 -5.95 13.31
N PRO A 106 -0.59 -5.81 14.30
CA PRO A 106 0.75 -5.23 14.25
C PRO A 106 1.78 -6.17 13.65
N PHE A 107 2.84 -5.61 13.16
CA PHE A 107 3.94 -6.39 12.58
C PHE A 107 5.30 -5.91 13.08
#